data_33757a527ef453a45501b5a3000641e8
#
_entry.id   33757a527ef453a45501b5a3000641e8
#
_cell.length_a   1.000
_cell.length_b   1.000
_cell.length_c   1.000
_cell.angle_alpha   90.00
_cell.angle_beta   90.00
_cell.angle_gamma   90.00
#
_symmetry.space_group_name_H-M   'P 1'
#
loop_
_entity.id
_entity.type
_entity.pdbx_description
1 polymer ?
#
loop_
_entity_poly.entity_id
_entity_poly.type
_entity_poly.pdbx_seq_one_letter_code
_entity_poly.pdbx_strand_id
1 'polypeptide(L)'
;MLIGKSHVHVLAGILFLTSLSSASHGQEAPQTGTFTDTLKFRDGTSMKFKARVPMKLPKEKTLGLILAFHPHGGNENSMVNWPSKTFLERQGAVDDYVIIGLKSRRPNGYKEHLGDWETADHGPSYETFQWAMKTYPIDRRRVHLIGWSRGGFMATRFIWDNLRHFATVTAYAGAHSPDWTKKSLGGYPNQDWVKLKWKDGIVNGKWTGGRIDYNVAFHNKSLQGHLPQSNGKLSDFLPEFYHVHGDSDYVIDVNLTRCFTRELGKKGLRYIYRELDGLNHAKVFQGNPINMVVNDDVFRWIHATRNKILPLGQTDKATLAMVKRDVATVPNSLAIPLIKKAARIGGRQAGEALIKAFDSSHADIRAAAVTSGYSTSYGPAFTAKLGEFIRDKDPKKDQNVRFNACHVLGRYAKWRQLDAQKILTDTVLDTSLSRHIRFQLITAISRTYELMIPGNMYDDRKIILTLVKLLDDPDGGVRGYAHIILKKGTDGVGKFGFNAGHNKTDRQAAIRRWNDWAAQATTPLLSDNFIKKPLK
;
A
#
# COMPACT_ATOMS: atom_id res chain seq x y z
N MET A 1 46.64 -52.80 38.46
CA MET A 1 46.24 -53.05 39.82
C MET A 1 46.32 -51.74 40.58
N LEU A 2 45.20 -51.08 40.80
CA LEU A 2 44.95 -50.10 41.87
C LEU A 2 43.61 -49.40 41.49
N ILE A 3 42.68 -49.67 42.37
CA ILE A 3 41.28 -49.25 42.30
C ILE A 3 41.19 -47.83 42.89
N GLY A 4 40.72 -46.87 42.13
CA GLY A 4 40.44 -45.52 42.59
C GLY A 4 38.93 -45.32 42.83
N LYS A 5 38.57 -45.04 44.06
CA LYS A 5 37.19 -44.78 44.52
C LYS A 5 36.74 -43.41 44.11
N SER A 6 35.62 -43.33 43.38
CA SER A 6 34.91 -42.09 43.08
C SER A 6 33.99 -41.69 44.23
N HIS A 7 34.17 -40.51 44.78
CA HIS A 7 33.26 -39.90 45.74
C HIS A 7 32.11 -39.16 44.99
N VAL A 8 30.89 -39.62 45.22
CA VAL A 8 29.68 -38.96 44.84
C VAL A 8 29.33 -37.93 45.91
N HIS A 9 29.38 -36.64 45.54
CA HIS A 9 28.82 -35.55 46.36
C HIS A 9 27.39 -35.33 45.98
N VAL A 10 26.46 -35.68 46.83
CA VAL A 10 25.06 -35.33 46.81
C VAL A 10 24.94 -33.89 47.34
N LEU A 11 24.68 -32.94 46.49
CA LEU A 11 24.29 -31.57 46.85
C LEU A 11 22.77 -31.55 47.06
N ALA A 12 22.35 -31.46 48.31
CA ALA A 12 20.97 -31.19 48.69
C ALA A 12 20.67 -29.71 48.41
N GLY A 13 19.98 -29.43 47.30
CA GLY A 13 19.47 -28.11 47.01
C GLY A 13 18.20 -27.83 47.80
N ILE A 14 18.27 -26.90 48.74
CA ILE A 14 17.10 -26.35 49.45
C ILE A 14 16.33 -25.46 48.47
N LEU A 15 15.17 -25.95 48.01
CA LEU A 15 14.19 -25.13 47.28
C LEU A 15 13.54 -24.15 48.26
N PHE A 16 13.97 -22.89 48.23
CA PHE A 16 13.20 -21.78 48.78
C PHE A 16 12.05 -21.50 47.80
N LEU A 17 10.89 -22.04 48.07
CA LEU A 17 9.63 -21.60 47.49
C LEU A 17 9.27 -20.25 48.11
N THR A 18 9.80 -19.16 47.54
CA THR A 18 9.21 -17.84 47.73
C THR A 18 7.91 -17.82 46.96
N SER A 19 6.80 -17.93 47.66
CA SER A 19 5.48 -17.61 47.18
C SER A 19 5.47 -16.13 46.81
N LEU A 20 5.80 -15.84 45.54
CA LEU A 20 5.45 -14.58 44.93
C LEU A 20 3.92 -14.58 44.80
N SER A 21 3.25 -14.00 45.80
CA SER A 21 1.89 -13.54 45.63
C SER A 21 1.91 -12.50 44.51
N SER A 22 1.62 -12.96 43.30
CA SER A 22 1.24 -12.08 42.20
C SER A 22 -0.06 -11.41 42.63
N ALA A 23 0.06 -10.25 43.26
CA ALA A 23 -1.06 -9.34 43.33
C ALA A 23 -1.56 -9.18 41.89
N SER A 24 -2.69 -9.77 41.61
CA SER A 24 -3.44 -9.52 40.39
C SER A 24 -3.87 -8.05 40.47
N HIS A 25 -2.99 -7.15 40.00
CA HIS A 25 -3.45 -5.82 39.60
C HIS A 25 -4.52 -6.09 38.57
N GLY A 26 -5.79 -5.88 38.92
CA GLY A 26 -6.90 -5.93 37.99
C GLY A 26 -6.50 -5.08 36.78
N GLN A 27 -6.37 -5.73 35.64
CA GLN A 27 -5.95 -5.06 34.42
C GLN A 27 -7.07 -4.06 34.12
N GLU A 28 -6.82 -2.78 34.38
CA GLU A 28 -7.77 -1.73 34.05
C GLU A 28 -8.20 -1.91 32.59
N ALA A 29 -9.50 -1.76 32.35
CA ALA A 29 -10.05 -1.89 31.01
C ALA A 29 -9.31 -0.95 30.04
N PRO A 30 -8.93 -1.41 28.85
CA PRO A 30 -8.21 -0.57 27.91
C PRO A 30 -8.96 0.71 27.60
N GLN A 31 -8.28 1.86 27.67
CA GLN A 31 -8.88 3.15 27.36
C GLN A 31 -9.38 3.18 25.92
N THR A 32 -10.60 3.68 25.69
CA THR A 32 -11.24 3.81 24.37
C THR A 32 -11.52 5.27 24.04
N GLY A 33 -11.96 5.54 22.80
CA GLY A 33 -12.19 6.91 22.34
C GLY A 33 -10.89 7.60 21.89
N THR A 34 -10.89 8.93 21.98
CA THR A 34 -9.72 9.75 21.61
C THR A 34 -9.11 10.34 22.87
N PHE A 35 -7.83 10.03 23.11
CA PHE A 35 -7.09 10.51 24.28
C PHE A 35 -5.62 10.79 23.96
N THR A 36 -4.96 11.50 24.84
CA THR A 36 -3.51 11.78 24.79
C THR A 36 -2.88 11.23 26.05
N ASP A 37 -1.74 10.54 25.91
CA ASP A 37 -1.03 9.96 27.04
C ASP A 37 0.49 9.99 26.79
N THR A 38 1.27 9.59 27.80
CA THR A 38 2.73 9.50 27.73
C THR A 38 3.18 8.19 28.36
N LEU A 39 3.71 7.32 27.52
CA LEU A 39 4.36 6.10 28.01
C LEU A 39 5.75 6.41 28.52
N LYS A 40 6.08 5.88 29.70
CA LYS A 40 7.42 5.89 30.28
C LYS A 40 8.02 4.49 30.13
N PHE A 41 9.24 4.42 29.67
CA PHE A 41 9.93 3.17 29.41
C PHE A 41 11.01 2.87 30.46
N ARG A 42 11.46 1.62 30.53
CA ARG A 42 12.42 1.17 31.54
C ARG A 42 13.78 1.86 31.46
N ASP A 43 14.18 2.30 30.27
CA ASP A 43 15.43 3.03 30.03
C ASP A 43 15.34 4.53 30.42
N GLY A 44 14.24 4.95 31.05
CA GLY A 44 13.99 6.34 31.44
C GLY A 44 13.48 7.22 30.30
N THR A 45 13.38 6.71 29.08
CA THR A 45 12.78 7.46 27.96
C THR A 45 11.25 7.49 28.06
N SER A 46 10.63 8.35 27.29
CA SER A 46 9.17 8.43 27.21
C SER A 46 8.72 8.79 25.78
N MET A 47 7.49 8.42 25.47
CA MET A 47 6.83 8.80 24.21
C MET A 47 5.45 9.35 24.50
N LYS A 48 5.23 10.63 24.20
CA LYS A 48 3.91 11.21 24.17
C LYS A 48 3.20 10.82 22.89
N PHE A 49 1.95 10.46 22.98
CA PHE A 49 1.13 10.08 21.85
C PHE A 49 -0.30 10.51 22.01
N LYS A 50 -1.03 10.58 20.91
CA LYS A 50 -2.48 10.63 20.89
C LYS A 50 -3.01 9.39 20.23
N ALA A 51 -4.00 8.77 20.84
CA ALA A 51 -4.68 7.61 20.30
C ALA A 51 -6.12 7.92 19.94
N ARG A 52 -6.60 7.27 18.89
CA ARG A 52 -8.01 7.06 18.60
C ARG A 52 -8.27 5.57 18.61
N VAL A 53 -9.10 5.12 19.50
CA VAL A 53 -9.44 3.73 19.75
C VAL A 53 -10.94 3.55 19.59
N PRO A 54 -11.45 2.51 18.94
CA PRO A 54 -12.88 2.24 18.85
C PRO A 54 -13.54 2.24 20.22
N MET A 55 -14.72 2.84 20.34
CA MET A 55 -15.46 2.86 21.60
C MET A 55 -15.84 1.47 22.09
N LYS A 56 -16.07 0.55 21.15
CA LYS A 56 -16.36 -0.86 21.43
C LYS A 56 -15.24 -1.74 20.89
N LEU A 57 -14.51 -2.37 21.80
CA LEU A 57 -13.45 -3.29 21.43
C LEU A 57 -14.02 -4.67 21.08
N PRO A 58 -13.55 -5.29 19.99
CA PRO A 58 -13.91 -6.66 19.67
C PRO A 58 -13.23 -7.63 20.66
N LYS A 59 -13.87 -8.76 20.92
CA LYS A 59 -13.28 -9.83 21.75
C LYS A 59 -12.10 -10.50 21.05
N GLU A 60 -12.15 -10.59 19.74
CA GLU A 60 -11.11 -11.21 18.90
C GLU A 60 -10.09 -10.15 18.44
N LYS A 61 -8.86 -10.58 18.17
CA LYS A 61 -7.80 -9.72 17.61
C LYS A 61 -8.06 -9.43 16.13
N THR A 62 -8.92 -8.47 15.85
CA THR A 62 -9.36 -8.11 14.50
C THR A 62 -9.07 -6.67 14.10
N LEU A 63 -8.69 -5.80 15.05
CA LEU A 63 -8.39 -4.40 14.74
C LEU A 63 -7.07 -4.28 13.96
N GLY A 64 -6.99 -3.33 13.05
CA GLY A 64 -5.73 -2.85 12.52
C GLY A 64 -5.07 -1.84 13.45
N LEU A 65 -3.77 -1.62 13.30
CA LEU A 65 -3.03 -0.55 13.95
C LEU A 65 -2.40 0.35 12.88
N ILE A 66 -2.59 1.65 13.02
CA ILE A 66 -1.88 2.66 12.24
C ILE A 66 -1.00 3.48 13.19
N LEU A 67 0.33 3.38 13.03
CA LEU A 67 1.27 4.28 13.67
C LEU A 67 1.55 5.45 12.73
N ALA A 68 1.34 6.66 13.19
CA ALA A 68 1.39 7.86 12.39
C ALA A 68 2.45 8.85 12.90
N PHE A 69 3.34 9.27 11.98
CA PHE A 69 4.47 10.14 12.24
C PHE A 69 4.20 11.53 11.67
N HIS A 70 4.24 12.55 12.52
CA HIS A 70 3.95 13.94 12.15
C HIS A 70 5.06 14.59 11.30
N PRO A 71 4.74 15.63 10.50
CA PRO A 71 5.73 16.42 9.78
C PRO A 71 6.57 17.28 10.74
N HIS A 72 7.58 17.96 10.20
CA HIS A 72 8.31 18.99 10.95
C HIS A 72 7.36 20.02 11.53
N GLY A 73 7.59 20.42 12.76
CA GLY A 73 6.71 21.36 13.49
C GLY A 73 5.35 20.81 13.90
N GLY A 74 5.05 19.56 13.56
CA GLY A 74 3.82 18.88 13.96
C GLY A 74 3.87 18.33 15.39
N ASN A 75 2.84 17.62 15.76
CA ASN A 75 2.74 16.92 17.03
C ASN A 75 1.84 15.68 16.91
N GLU A 76 1.59 15.01 18.02
CA GLU A 76 0.77 13.81 18.10
C GLU A 76 -0.66 13.98 17.54
N ASN A 77 -1.19 15.22 17.56
CA ASN A 77 -2.52 15.52 17.03
C ASN A 77 -2.55 15.54 15.50
N SER A 78 -1.43 15.91 14.86
CA SER A 78 -1.37 16.22 13.44
C SER A 78 -1.80 15.05 12.57
N MET A 79 -1.49 13.83 12.99
CA MET A 79 -1.67 12.63 12.16
C MET A 79 -2.82 11.71 12.60
N VAL A 80 -3.35 11.87 13.82
CA VAL A 80 -4.45 11.01 14.30
C VAL A 80 -5.77 11.36 13.61
N ASN A 81 -6.07 12.64 13.49
CA ASN A 81 -7.33 13.09 12.92
C ASN A 81 -7.40 12.90 11.40
N TRP A 82 -6.26 12.90 10.73
CA TRP A 82 -6.23 12.84 9.28
C TRP A 82 -6.69 11.47 8.71
N PRO A 83 -6.18 10.32 9.15
CA PRO A 83 -6.73 9.05 8.72
C PRO A 83 -8.22 8.89 9.01
N SER A 84 -8.68 9.38 10.17
CA SER A 84 -10.07 9.26 10.58
C SER A 84 -11.02 10.11 9.75
N LYS A 85 -10.64 11.35 9.40
CA LYS A 85 -11.48 12.28 8.63
C LYS A 85 -11.48 12.01 7.12
N THR A 86 -10.62 11.15 6.64
CA THR A 86 -10.50 10.85 5.23
C THR A 86 -11.33 9.63 4.83
N PHE A 87 -10.65 8.64 4.30
CA PHE A 87 -11.24 7.45 3.75
C PHE A 87 -11.89 6.55 4.80
N LEU A 88 -11.24 6.34 5.96
CA LEU A 88 -11.71 5.35 6.93
C LEU A 88 -13.09 5.73 7.49
N GLU A 89 -13.32 7.02 7.77
CA GLU A 89 -14.61 7.50 8.23
C GLU A 89 -15.69 7.38 7.14
N ARG A 90 -15.38 7.83 5.92
CA ARG A 90 -16.32 7.74 4.79
C ARG A 90 -16.69 6.30 4.42
N GLN A 91 -15.82 5.34 4.70
CA GLN A 91 -16.06 3.92 4.44
C GLN A 91 -16.62 3.17 5.66
N GLY A 92 -16.88 3.86 6.77
CA GLY A 92 -17.29 3.22 8.01
C GLY A 92 -16.23 2.28 8.61
N ALA A 93 -14.98 2.42 8.17
CA ALA A 93 -13.88 1.51 8.55
C ALA A 93 -12.98 2.09 9.65
N VAL A 94 -13.27 3.29 10.15
CA VAL A 94 -12.44 3.94 11.16
C VAL A 94 -12.40 3.16 12.47
N ASP A 95 -13.48 2.50 12.84
CA ASP A 95 -13.58 1.65 14.02
C ASP A 95 -12.98 0.25 13.83
N ASP A 96 -12.44 -0.03 12.64
CA ASP A 96 -11.60 -1.20 12.39
C ASP A 96 -10.14 -0.97 12.80
N TYR A 97 -9.78 0.22 13.31
CA TYR A 97 -8.39 0.58 13.60
C TYR A 97 -8.21 1.26 14.96
N VAL A 98 -7.08 0.93 15.58
CA VAL A 98 -6.42 1.79 16.56
C VAL A 98 -5.46 2.69 15.79
N ILE A 99 -5.57 4.01 15.95
CA ILE A 99 -4.70 4.99 15.28
C ILE A 99 -3.91 5.72 16.35
N ILE A 100 -2.57 5.68 16.25
CA ILE A 100 -1.69 6.31 17.23
C ILE A 100 -0.79 7.32 16.52
N GLY A 101 -0.97 8.59 16.82
CA GLY A 101 -0.06 9.67 16.42
C GLY A 101 1.01 9.83 17.49
N LEU A 102 2.26 9.61 17.10
CA LEU A 102 3.41 9.75 17.98
C LEU A 102 3.91 11.18 17.99
N LYS A 103 4.48 11.63 19.12
CA LYS A 103 5.17 12.91 19.25
C LYS A 103 6.67 12.64 19.32
N SER A 104 7.43 13.23 18.39
CA SER A 104 8.87 13.25 18.49
C SER A 104 9.32 13.87 19.83
N ARG A 105 10.41 13.41 20.38
CA ARG A 105 10.89 13.83 21.71
C ARG A 105 11.49 15.24 21.72
N ARG A 106 11.87 15.76 20.55
CA ARG A 106 12.46 17.09 20.45
C ARG A 106 11.41 18.19 20.38
N PRO A 107 11.60 19.29 21.12
CA PRO A 107 10.70 20.43 21.06
C PRO A 107 10.78 21.10 19.67
N ASN A 108 9.65 21.65 19.23
CA ASN A 108 9.58 22.49 18.04
C ASN A 108 10.55 23.68 18.17
N GLY A 109 11.27 23.98 17.12
CA GLY A 109 12.11 25.18 17.06
C GLY A 109 13.56 25.02 17.51
N TYR A 110 14.03 23.80 17.72
CA TYR A 110 15.44 23.56 17.97
C TYR A 110 16.25 23.84 16.69
N LYS A 111 17.03 24.94 16.71
CA LYS A 111 17.74 25.42 15.51
C LYS A 111 18.78 24.46 14.96
N GLU A 112 19.28 23.57 15.78
CA GLU A 112 20.36 22.65 15.41
C GLU A 112 19.89 21.36 14.72
N HIS A 113 18.59 21.06 14.78
CA HIS A 113 18.04 19.81 14.26
C HIS A 113 16.74 20.05 13.52
N LEU A 114 16.83 19.99 12.24
CA LEU A 114 15.72 20.24 11.33
C LEU A 114 14.68 19.17 11.27
N GLY A 115 14.54 18.42 12.25
CA GLY A 115 13.51 17.46 12.24
C GLY A 115 13.29 16.91 13.59
N ASP A 116 12.06 16.87 13.88
CA ASP A 116 11.58 16.35 15.11
C ASP A 116 11.92 14.86 15.28
N TRP A 117 12.14 14.13 14.17
CA TRP A 117 12.37 12.68 14.20
C TRP A 117 13.84 12.31 14.03
N GLU A 118 14.35 11.51 14.96
CA GLU A 118 15.72 11.01 14.97
C GLU A 118 15.81 9.50 15.19
N THR A 119 17.01 8.96 15.05
CA THR A 119 17.28 7.54 15.36
C THR A 119 16.92 7.20 16.80
N ALA A 120 17.11 8.15 17.71
CA ALA A 120 16.77 8.00 19.12
C ALA A 120 15.25 7.84 19.38
N ASP A 121 14.40 8.22 18.44
CA ASP A 121 12.94 8.01 18.53
C ASP A 121 12.49 6.61 18.10
N HIS A 122 13.36 5.81 17.47
CA HIS A 122 13.04 4.45 17.03
C HIS A 122 12.67 3.54 18.19
N GLY A 123 13.48 3.50 19.24
CA GLY A 123 13.22 2.68 20.44
C GLY A 123 11.87 2.99 21.08
N PRO A 124 11.63 4.25 21.50
CA PRO A 124 10.35 4.65 22.09
C PRO A 124 9.16 4.44 21.16
N SER A 125 9.29 4.63 19.85
CA SER A 125 8.23 4.33 18.88
C SER A 125 7.93 2.83 18.82
N TYR A 126 8.96 2.00 18.89
CA TYR A 126 8.81 0.54 18.89
C TYR A 126 8.16 0.05 20.19
N GLU A 127 8.55 0.59 21.34
CA GLU A 127 7.92 0.24 22.60
C GLU A 127 6.45 0.68 22.67
N THR A 128 6.12 1.84 22.09
CA THR A 128 4.72 2.28 21.95
C THR A 128 3.92 1.32 21.06
N PHE A 129 4.52 0.86 19.96
CA PHE A 129 3.94 -0.20 19.14
C PHE A 129 3.68 -1.47 19.96
N GLN A 130 4.67 -1.95 20.72
CA GLN A 130 4.52 -3.15 21.55
C GLN A 130 3.45 -2.99 22.62
N TRP A 131 3.37 -1.81 23.25
CA TRP A 131 2.32 -1.48 24.20
C TRP A 131 0.93 -1.59 23.54
N ALA A 132 0.76 -0.99 22.38
CA ALA A 132 -0.51 -1.06 21.66
C ALA A 132 -0.92 -2.49 21.32
N MET A 133 0.04 -3.32 20.87
CA MET A 133 -0.17 -4.73 20.55
C MET A 133 -0.55 -5.58 21.77
N LYS A 134 -0.11 -5.19 22.96
CA LYS A 134 -0.44 -5.85 24.22
C LYS A 134 -1.78 -5.38 24.77
N THR A 135 -2.09 -4.09 24.61
CA THR A 135 -3.25 -3.43 25.23
C THR A 135 -4.53 -3.67 24.44
N TYR A 136 -4.45 -3.67 23.11
CA TYR A 136 -5.62 -3.73 22.25
C TYR A 136 -5.71 -5.04 21.46
N PRO A 137 -6.93 -5.47 21.05
CA PRO A 137 -7.13 -6.69 20.27
C PRO A 137 -6.75 -6.49 18.79
N ILE A 138 -5.46 -6.22 18.53
CA ILE A 138 -4.90 -5.95 17.22
C ILE A 138 -4.54 -7.25 16.49
N ASP A 139 -4.96 -7.38 15.23
CA ASP A 139 -4.44 -8.38 14.30
C ASP A 139 -3.01 -8.00 13.89
N ARG A 140 -2.04 -8.82 14.29
CA ARG A 140 -0.62 -8.62 13.98
C ARG A 140 -0.31 -8.47 12.50
N ARG A 141 -1.19 -8.94 11.63
CA ARG A 141 -1.03 -8.83 10.18
C ARG A 141 -1.56 -7.51 9.61
N ARG A 142 -2.21 -6.69 10.43
CA ARG A 142 -2.82 -5.40 10.06
C ARG A 142 -2.15 -4.23 10.77
N VAL A 143 -0.84 -4.18 10.74
CA VAL A 143 -0.06 -3.10 11.35
C VAL A 143 0.60 -2.27 10.25
N HIS A 144 0.37 -0.96 10.29
CA HIS A 144 0.70 -0.05 9.20
C HIS A 144 1.44 1.19 9.72
N LEU A 145 2.36 1.70 8.92
CA LEU A 145 3.05 2.97 9.18
C LEU A 145 2.57 4.02 8.18
N ILE A 146 2.40 5.24 8.66
CA ILE A 146 2.09 6.38 7.81
C ILE A 146 2.82 7.63 8.30
N GLY A 147 3.30 8.46 7.39
CA GLY A 147 3.92 9.72 7.75
C GLY A 147 3.92 10.73 6.62
N TRP A 148 4.02 12.01 6.99
CA TRP A 148 4.13 13.12 6.05
C TRP A 148 5.43 13.89 6.28
N SER A 149 6.12 14.30 5.18
CA SER A 149 7.35 15.07 5.25
C SER A 149 8.41 14.38 6.11
N ARG A 150 8.84 14.97 7.20
CA ARG A 150 9.74 14.34 8.18
C ARG A 150 9.17 13.05 8.77
N GLY A 151 7.87 13.01 9.00
CA GLY A 151 7.20 11.78 9.43
C GLY A 151 7.21 10.71 8.35
N GLY A 152 7.13 11.07 7.08
CA GLY A 152 7.28 10.14 5.96
C GLY A 152 8.68 9.54 5.89
N PHE A 153 9.71 10.37 6.15
CA PHE A 153 11.08 9.90 6.31
C PHE A 153 11.22 8.93 7.50
N MET A 154 10.67 9.33 8.66
CA MET A 154 10.71 8.48 9.86
C MET A 154 10.04 7.13 9.63
N ALA A 155 8.83 7.12 9.05
CA ALA A 155 8.11 5.88 8.74
C ALA A 155 8.93 4.96 7.82
N THR A 156 9.54 5.53 6.77
CA THR A 156 10.38 4.79 5.82
C THR A 156 11.65 4.26 6.47
N ARG A 157 12.24 5.00 7.40
CA ARG A 157 13.45 4.58 8.10
C ARG A 157 13.15 3.53 9.17
N PHE A 158 12.12 3.77 9.96
CA PHE A 158 11.70 2.91 11.05
C PHE A 158 11.35 1.49 10.58
N ILE A 159 10.82 1.36 9.36
CA ILE A 159 10.45 0.05 8.83
C ILE A 159 11.67 -0.88 8.64
N TRP A 160 12.84 -0.36 8.29
CA TRP A 160 14.01 -1.19 8.04
C TRP A 160 14.50 -1.95 9.26
N ASP A 161 14.31 -1.36 10.44
CA ASP A 161 14.65 -1.99 11.70
C ASP A 161 13.55 -2.97 12.18
N ASN A 162 12.36 -2.91 11.56
CA ASN A 162 11.14 -3.55 12.06
C ASN A 162 10.32 -4.30 11.00
N LEU A 163 10.93 -4.74 9.92
CA LEU A 163 10.28 -5.32 8.72
C LEU A 163 9.23 -6.40 9.01
N ARG A 164 9.44 -7.22 10.04
CA ARG A 164 8.56 -8.35 10.36
C ARG A 164 7.20 -7.94 10.92
N HIS A 165 7.11 -6.73 11.44
CA HIS A 165 5.95 -6.32 12.23
C HIS A 165 4.89 -5.61 11.42
N PHE A 166 5.27 -5.04 10.26
CA PHE A 166 4.40 -4.15 9.51
C PHE A 166 3.97 -4.74 8.18
N ALA A 167 2.74 -4.46 7.80
CA ALA A 167 2.19 -4.83 6.51
C ALA A 167 2.52 -3.78 5.44
N THR A 168 2.48 -2.49 5.82
CA THR A 168 2.65 -1.38 4.87
C THR A 168 3.40 -0.21 5.48
N VAL A 169 4.04 0.54 4.59
CA VAL A 169 4.58 1.87 4.86
C VAL A 169 4.01 2.85 3.84
N THR A 170 3.47 3.95 4.32
CA THR A 170 3.01 5.06 3.49
C THR A 170 3.78 6.32 3.83
N ALA A 171 4.35 6.97 2.81
CA ALA A 171 5.05 8.22 2.96
C ALA A 171 4.53 9.27 1.99
N TYR A 172 4.13 10.42 2.53
CA TYR A 172 3.74 11.61 1.77
C TYR A 172 4.87 12.62 1.79
N ALA A 173 5.35 13.00 0.61
CA ALA A 173 6.42 13.98 0.45
C ALA A 173 7.59 13.75 1.43
N GLY A 174 8.01 12.50 1.58
CA GLY A 174 9.09 12.12 2.49
C GLY A 174 10.45 12.37 1.87
N ALA A 175 11.42 12.80 2.67
CA ALA A 175 12.79 12.96 2.24
C ALA A 175 13.54 11.63 2.37
N HIS A 176 13.51 10.82 1.36
CA HIS A 176 14.06 9.46 1.38
C HIS A 176 15.58 9.40 1.14
N SER A 177 16.36 10.30 1.75
CA SER A 177 17.80 10.24 1.67
C SER A 177 18.42 9.70 2.95
N PRO A 178 19.27 8.67 2.89
CA PRO A 178 19.94 8.12 4.06
C PRO A 178 20.92 9.09 4.69
N ASP A 179 21.46 9.97 3.88
CA ASP A 179 22.44 10.95 4.33
C ASP A 179 21.84 12.24 4.85
N TRP A 180 20.54 12.34 4.77
CA TRP A 180 19.83 13.46 5.33
C TRP A 180 20.08 13.64 6.82
N THR A 181 20.48 12.59 7.51
CA THR A 181 20.75 12.60 8.95
C THR A 181 22.07 13.24 9.36
N LYS A 182 23.04 13.42 8.46
CA LYS A 182 24.37 13.88 8.86
C LYS A 182 24.65 15.37 8.68
N LYS A 183 24.09 16.02 7.68
CA LYS A 183 24.41 17.43 7.39
C LYS A 183 23.20 18.33 7.15
N SER A 184 22.09 17.78 6.76
CA SER A 184 20.90 18.57 6.48
C SER A 184 20.13 18.96 7.72
N LEU A 185 20.53 18.41 8.85
CA LEU A 185 19.94 18.79 10.13
C LEU A 185 20.26 20.23 10.52
N GLY A 186 21.17 20.91 9.84
CA GLY A 186 21.58 22.29 10.07
C GLY A 186 20.99 23.34 9.16
N GLY A 187 20.31 23.01 8.10
CA GLY A 187 19.86 24.01 7.14
C GLY A 187 18.51 23.70 6.51
N TYR A 188 17.50 24.40 6.86
CA TYR A 188 16.32 24.55 6.03
C TYR A 188 16.59 25.59 5.00
N PRO A 189 16.00 25.44 4.00
CA PRO A 189 15.90 24.52 2.89
C PRO A 189 16.85 24.91 1.79
N ASN A 190 18.04 25.27 2.10
CA ASN A 190 19.01 25.70 1.08
C ASN A 190 19.47 24.59 0.17
N GLN A 191 18.77 23.44 0.20
CA GLN A 191 18.97 22.38 -0.76
C GLN A 191 20.43 21.91 -0.90
N ASP A 192 21.32 22.33 0.00
CA ASP A 192 22.73 21.95 -0.03
C ASP A 192 22.92 20.46 0.26
N TRP A 193 21.98 19.87 0.97
CA TRP A 193 21.91 18.41 1.13
C TRP A 193 21.61 17.70 -0.19
N VAL A 194 20.88 18.33 -1.10
CA VAL A 194 20.65 17.85 -2.45
C VAL A 194 21.93 17.94 -3.28
N LYS A 195 22.73 18.99 -3.09
CA LYS A 195 23.98 19.22 -3.80
C LYS A 195 25.12 18.30 -3.35
N LEU A 196 25.12 17.88 -2.10
CA LEU A 196 26.28 17.26 -1.47
C LEU A 196 26.46 15.77 -1.71
N LYS A 197 25.45 15.06 -2.22
CA LYS A 197 25.48 13.60 -2.17
C LYS A 197 24.97 12.86 -3.38
N TRP A 198 24.64 13.60 -4.38
CA TRP A 198 24.31 13.06 -5.65
C TRP A 198 25.60 12.95 -6.45
N LYS A 199 26.23 11.80 -6.41
CA LYS A 199 27.21 11.47 -7.41
C LYS A 199 26.49 11.54 -8.74
N ASP A 200 26.69 12.60 -9.48
CA ASP A 200 26.24 12.75 -10.86
C ASP A 200 24.71 12.86 -11.07
N GLY A 201 24.00 13.76 -10.42
CA GLY A 201 22.58 13.74 -10.68
C GLY A 201 21.79 15.00 -10.48
N ILE A 202 22.25 15.91 -9.64
CA ILE A 202 21.59 17.21 -9.48
C ILE A 202 22.58 18.34 -9.65
N VAL A 203 22.36 19.12 -10.67
CA VAL A 203 23.10 20.36 -10.92
C VAL A 203 22.12 21.51 -10.73
N ASN A 204 22.48 22.47 -9.84
CA ASN A 204 21.64 23.63 -9.54
C ASN A 204 20.18 23.29 -9.12
N GLY A 205 20.03 22.24 -8.32
CA GLY A 205 18.71 21.81 -7.84
C GLY A 205 17.87 21.03 -8.86
N LYS A 206 18.43 20.72 -10.04
CA LYS A 206 17.75 19.93 -11.08
C LYS A 206 18.38 18.56 -11.22
N TRP A 207 17.56 17.55 -11.34
CA TRP A 207 17.98 16.20 -11.64
C TRP A 207 18.53 16.08 -13.06
N THR A 208 19.74 15.56 -13.22
CA THR A 208 20.42 15.40 -14.51
C THR A 208 20.62 13.94 -14.93
N GLY A 209 20.00 12.99 -14.23
CA GLY A 209 20.04 11.58 -14.58
C GLY A 209 21.01 10.72 -13.80
N GLY A 210 21.72 11.25 -12.80
CA GLY A 210 22.69 10.51 -11.99
C GLY A 210 22.06 9.53 -10.99
N ARG A 211 22.89 8.81 -10.26
CA ARG A 211 22.49 7.85 -9.23
C ARG A 211 22.54 8.46 -7.84
N ILE A 212 21.48 8.21 -7.07
CA ILE A 212 21.58 8.34 -5.62
C ILE A 212 22.20 7.06 -5.09
N ASP A 213 23.23 7.20 -4.27
CA ASP A 213 23.76 6.06 -3.55
C ASP A 213 22.91 5.78 -2.31
N TYR A 214 21.96 4.85 -2.45
CA TYR A 214 21.11 4.39 -1.36
C TYR A 214 21.68 3.19 -0.60
N ASN A 215 22.97 2.87 -0.78
CA ASN A 215 23.57 1.75 -0.05
C ASN A 215 23.37 1.85 1.46
N VAL A 216 23.26 3.06 1.97
CA VAL A 216 23.01 3.32 3.39
C VAL A 216 21.54 3.09 3.78
N ALA A 217 20.56 3.44 2.93
CA ALA A 217 19.14 3.25 3.23
C ALA A 217 18.72 1.78 3.21
N PHE A 218 19.43 1.00 2.42
CA PHE A 218 19.21 -0.43 2.25
C PHE A 218 20.34 -1.23 2.88
N HIS A 219 20.81 -0.83 4.03
CA HIS A 219 21.89 -1.56 4.70
C HIS A 219 21.59 -3.04 4.71
N ASN A 220 22.43 -3.79 4.04
CA ASN A 220 22.33 -5.23 3.88
C ASN A 220 22.17 -5.99 5.22
N LYS A 221 22.64 -5.42 6.32
CA LYS A 221 22.56 -6.06 7.64
C LYS A 221 21.12 -6.17 8.16
N SER A 222 20.28 -5.15 7.98
CA SER A 222 18.88 -5.22 8.44
C SER A 222 18.02 -6.08 7.52
N LEU A 223 18.30 -6.08 6.22
CA LEU A 223 17.58 -6.93 5.26
C LEU A 223 18.00 -8.39 5.36
N GLN A 224 19.31 -8.69 5.42
CA GLN A 224 19.81 -10.08 5.43
C GLN A 224 19.42 -10.87 6.68
N GLY A 225 19.33 -10.21 7.83
CA GLY A 225 18.91 -10.86 9.08
C GLY A 225 17.41 -11.13 9.21
N HIS A 226 16.59 -10.53 8.35
CA HIS A 226 15.12 -10.57 8.46
C HIS A 226 14.42 -11.24 7.26
N LEU A 227 15.14 -11.53 6.21
CA LEU A 227 14.57 -12.26 5.08
C LEU A 227 14.45 -13.74 5.40
N PRO A 228 13.29 -14.36 5.19
CA PRO A 228 13.21 -15.81 5.25
C PRO A 228 14.15 -16.39 4.19
N GLN A 229 14.93 -17.39 4.57
CA GLN A 229 15.73 -18.19 3.65
C GLN A 229 14.79 -19.07 2.81
N SER A 230 14.06 -18.48 1.90
CA SER A 230 13.16 -19.20 1.01
C SER A 230 13.41 -18.77 -0.42
N ASN A 231 13.18 -19.68 -1.35
CA ASN A 231 13.29 -19.48 -2.80
C ASN A 231 12.21 -18.51 -3.36
N GLY A 232 11.48 -17.81 -2.50
CA GLY A 232 10.47 -16.83 -2.87
C GLY A 232 11.05 -15.48 -3.30
N LYS A 233 10.30 -14.73 -4.11
CA LYS A 233 10.67 -13.37 -4.46
C LYS A 233 10.64 -12.48 -3.20
N LEU A 234 11.60 -11.59 -3.09
CA LEU A 234 11.74 -10.67 -1.96
C LEU A 234 10.43 -9.90 -1.69
N SER A 235 9.72 -9.50 -2.74
CA SER A 235 8.42 -8.84 -2.69
C SER A 235 7.32 -9.64 -1.99
N ASP A 236 7.48 -10.94 -1.85
CA ASP A 236 6.49 -11.79 -1.19
C ASP A 236 6.60 -11.75 0.35
N PHE A 237 7.70 -11.24 0.86
CA PHE A 237 8.04 -11.29 2.27
C PHE A 237 8.13 -9.92 2.95
N LEU A 238 8.31 -8.86 2.19
CA LEU A 238 8.51 -7.52 2.75
C LEU A 238 7.22 -6.74 2.83
N PRO A 239 7.18 -5.71 3.71
CA PRO A 239 6.11 -4.73 3.71
C PRO A 239 5.93 -4.11 2.32
N GLU A 240 4.72 -3.72 2.02
CA GLU A 240 4.43 -2.96 0.80
C GLU A 240 4.60 -1.46 1.06
N PHE A 241 5.08 -0.75 0.05
CA PHE A 241 5.37 0.68 0.12
C PHE A 241 4.39 1.47 -0.74
N TYR A 242 3.90 2.58 -0.21
CA TYR A 242 3.11 3.55 -0.97
C TYR A 242 3.68 4.95 -0.76
N HIS A 243 4.16 5.55 -1.83
CA HIS A 243 4.74 6.89 -1.81
C HIS A 243 3.86 7.85 -2.61
N VAL A 244 3.59 9.01 -2.04
CA VAL A 244 2.87 10.10 -2.68
C VAL A 244 3.72 11.35 -2.62
N HIS A 245 3.94 12.02 -3.76
CA HIS A 245 4.74 13.24 -3.81
C HIS A 245 4.20 14.18 -4.88
N GLY A 246 4.23 15.49 -4.63
CA GLY A 246 3.91 16.50 -5.63
C GLY A 246 5.14 16.84 -6.46
N ASP A 247 5.00 17.00 -7.77
CA ASP A 247 6.12 17.34 -8.65
C ASP A 247 6.57 18.79 -8.53
N SER A 248 5.74 19.63 -7.92
CA SER A 248 6.02 21.04 -7.63
C SER A 248 6.38 21.28 -6.16
N ASP A 249 6.83 20.24 -5.47
CA ASP A 249 7.30 20.34 -4.09
C ASP A 249 8.62 21.12 -4.04
N TYR A 250 8.55 22.31 -3.41
CA TYR A 250 9.72 23.19 -3.25
C TYR A 250 10.42 23.02 -1.90
N VAL A 251 9.87 22.21 -1.00
CA VAL A 251 10.46 21.91 0.33
C VAL A 251 11.30 20.65 0.27
N ILE A 252 10.77 19.60 -0.32
CA ILE A 252 11.45 18.32 -0.51
C ILE A 252 11.42 17.97 -1.99
N ASP A 253 12.60 17.91 -2.59
CA ASP A 253 12.71 17.60 -4.01
C ASP A 253 12.09 16.25 -4.34
N VAL A 254 11.14 16.26 -5.26
CA VAL A 254 10.42 15.05 -5.73
C VAL A 254 11.36 13.97 -6.28
N ASN A 255 12.53 14.37 -6.78
CA ASN A 255 13.54 13.44 -7.28
C ASN A 255 14.06 12.49 -6.20
N LEU A 256 14.00 12.87 -4.93
CA LEU A 256 14.32 11.95 -3.83
C LEU A 256 13.39 10.75 -3.80
N THR A 257 12.09 10.99 -3.91
CA THR A 257 11.11 9.89 -3.96
C THR A 257 11.23 9.10 -5.26
N ARG A 258 11.44 9.76 -6.39
CA ARG A 258 11.67 9.10 -7.69
C ARG A 258 12.84 8.12 -7.63
N CYS A 259 13.96 8.55 -7.08
CA CYS A 259 15.14 7.72 -6.94
C CYS A 259 14.96 6.61 -5.92
N PHE A 260 14.35 6.92 -4.78
CA PHE A 260 14.07 5.92 -3.76
C PHE A 260 13.19 4.78 -4.30
N THR A 261 12.10 5.12 -4.98
CA THR A 261 11.19 4.13 -5.56
C THR A 261 11.86 3.32 -6.68
N ARG A 262 12.76 3.93 -7.45
CA ARG A 262 13.61 3.22 -8.40
C ARG A 262 14.47 2.15 -7.73
N GLU A 263 15.12 2.49 -6.64
CA GLU A 263 15.94 1.52 -5.91
C GLU A 263 15.10 0.41 -5.26
N LEU A 264 13.89 0.72 -4.78
CA LEU A 264 12.92 -0.30 -4.35
C LEU A 264 12.67 -1.30 -5.49
N GLY A 265 12.38 -0.80 -6.69
CA GLY A 265 12.14 -1.64 -7.87
C GLY A 265 13.34 -2.49 -8.26
N LYS A 266 14.56 -1.94 -8.27
CA LYS A 266 15.78 -2.69 -8.56
C LYS A 266 16.02 -3.84 -7.57
N LYS A 267 15.62 -3.65 -6.31
CA LYS A 267 15.71 -4.68 -5.28
C LYS A 267 14.53 -5.66 -5.29
N GLY A 268 13.63 -5.54 -6.26
CA GLY A 268 12.44 -6.38 -6.38
C GLY A 268 11.39 -6.13 -5.31
N LEU A 269 11.46 -4.98 -4.62
CA LEU A 269 10.49 -4.60 -3.61
C LEU A 269 9.20 -4.08 -4.24
N ARG A 270 8.08 -4.47 -3.67
CA ARG A 270 6.80 -4.02 -4.16
C ARG A 270 6.48 -2.64 -3.62
N TYR A 271 6.17 -1.71 -4.51
CA TYR A 271 5.80 -0.36 -4.15
C TYR A 271 4.78 0.23 -5.13
N ILE A 272 4.06 1.23 -4.64
CA ILE A 272 3.21 2.11 -5.42
C ILE A 272 3.80 3.52 -5.27
N TYR A 273 3.94 4.22 -6.38
CA TYR A 273 4.33 5.62 -6.39
C TYR A 273 3.25 6.43 -7.09
N ARG A 274 2.81 7.50 -6.45
CA ARG A 274 1.91 8.50 -7.01
C ARG A 274 2.60 9.85 -7.01
N GLU A 275 2.92 10.33 -8.19
CA GLU A 275 3.37 11.68 -8.40
C GLU A 275 2.17 12.54 -8.78
N LEU A 276 1.99 13.66 -8.09
CA LEU A 276 0.83 14.52 -8.23
C LEU A 276 1.23 15.80 -8.93
N ASP A 277 0.74 15.97 -10.17
CA ASP A 277 1.08 17.08 -11.07
C ASP A 277 0.63 18.42 -10.49
N GLY A 278 1.55 19.40 -10.45
CA GLY A 278 1.32 20.76 -9.97
C GLY A 278 1.11 20.88 -8.46
N LEU A 279 1.24 19.82 -7.69
CA LEU A 279 1.07 19.89 -6.23
C LEU A 279 2.38 20.17 -5.51
N ASN A 280 2.32 21.12 -4.57
CA ASN A 280 3.45 21.45 -3.69
C ASN A 280 3.41 20.61 -2.40
N HIS A 281 4.40 20.81 -1.53
CA HIS A 281 4.60 20.09 -0.28
C HIS A 281 3.36 19.99 0.61
N ALA A 282 2.66 21.10 0.81
CA ALA A 282 1.47 21.13 1.66
C ALA A 282 0.24 20.53 0.96
N LYS A 283 0.08 20.83 -0.33
CA LYS A 283 -1.09 20.39 -1.11
C LYS A 283 -1.13 18.89 -1.39
N VAL A 284 -0.02 18.19 -1.33
CA VAL A 284 0.03 16.73 -1.38
C VAL A 284 -0.78 16.09 -0.26
N PHE A 285 -0.90 16.80 0.86
CA PHE A 285 -1.59 16.34 2.04
C PHE A 285 -2.95 17.01 2.27
N GLN A 286 -3.11 18.25 1.83
CA GLN A 286 -4.31 19.08 2.10
C GLN A 286 -5.29 19.06 0.93
N GLY A 287 -6.55 18.84 1.29
CA GLY A 287 -7.74 18.70 0.49
C GLY A 287 -7.87 19.46 -0.83
N ASN A 288 -7.41 18.85 -1.91
CA ASN A 288 -7.91 19.14 -3.24
C ASN A 288 -8.53 17.85 -3.85
N PRO A 289 -9.32 17.93 -4.92
CA PRO A 289 -9.99 16.75 -5.48
C PRO A 289 -9.05 15.60 -5.86
N ILE A 290 -7.87 15.90 -6.40
CA ILE A 290 -6.87 14.89 -6.79
C ILE A 290 -6.34 14.17 -5.55
N ASN A 291 -6.00 14.95 -4.53
CA ASN A 291 -5.50 14.43 -3.26
C ASN A 291 -6.55 13.55 -2.55
N MET A 292 -7.81 13.93 -2.57
CA MET A 292 -8.87 13.10 -1.98
C MET A 292 -8.96 11.73 -2.64
N VAL A 293 -8.85 11.65 -3.96
CA VAL A 293 -8.87 10.37 -4.70
C VAL A 293 -7.65 9.51 -4.32
N VAL A 294 -6.47 10.12 -4.25
CA VAL A 294 -5.23 9.41 -3.89
C VAL A 294 -5.28 8.95 -2.43
N ASN A 295 -5.76 9.78 -1.52
CA ASN A 295 -5.91 9.42 -0.12
C ASN A 295 -6.91 8.27 0.08
N ASP A 296 -8.03 8.30 -0.62
CA ASP A 296 -8.97 7.19 -0.62
C ASP A 296 -8.32 5.89 -1.11
N ASP A 297 -7.50 5.95 -2.15
CA ASP A 297 -6.78 4.80 -2.67
C ASP A 297 -5.75 4.27 -1.67
N VAL A 298 -4.96 5.15 -1.06
CA VAL A 298 -3.98 4.80 -0.02
C VAL A 298 -4.66 4.04 1.12
N PHE A 299 -5.76 4.57 1.66
CA PHE A 299 -6.43 3.92 2.79
C PHE A 299 -7.15 2.64 2.41
N ARG A 300 -7.69 2.54 1.19
CA ARG A 300 -8.20 1.26 0.66
C ARG A 300 -7.11 0.21 0.57
N TRP A 301 -5.94 0.62 0.10
CA TRP A 301 -4.77 -0.25 0.02
C TRP A 301 -4.25 -0.67 1.40
N ILE A 302 -4.15 0.25 2.36
CA ILE A 302 -3.84 -0.06 3.76
C ILE A 302 -4.83 -1.09 4.30
N HIS A 303 -6.12 -0.84 4.12
CA HIS A 303 -7.19 -1.74 4.61
C HIS A 303 -7.12 -3.13 3.98
N ALA A 304 -6.75 -3.21 2.71
CA ALA A 304 -6.68 -4.46 1.96
C ALA A 304 -5.41 -5.28 2.22
N THR A 305 -4.33 -4.65 2.69
CA THR A 305 -3.01 -5.27 2.78
C THR A 305 -2.79 -5.94 4.14
N ARG A 306 -2.20 -7.13 4.10
CA ARG A 306 -1.83 -7.93 5.28
C ARG A 306 -0.33 -8.22 5.26
N ASN A 307 0.26 -8.31 6.45
CA ASN A 307 1.61 -8.81 6.59
C ASN A 307 1.69 -10.25 6.07
N LYS A 308 2.59 -10.49 5.15
CA LYS A 308 2.71 -11.76 4.41
C LYS A 308 3.54 -12.81 5.14
N ILE A 309 4.37 -12.37 6.09
CA ILE A 309 5.31 -13.24 6.82
C ILE A 309 4.62 -13.92 8.01
N LEU A 310 3.69 -13.22 8.65
CA LEU A 310 3.08 -13.71 9.87
C LEU A 310 2.11 -14.85 9.59
N PRO A 311 2.26 -15.99 10.27
CA PRO A 311 1.36 -17.12 10.09
C PRO A 311 -0.05 -16.79 10.59
N LEU A 312 -1.04 -17.45 9.98
CA LEU A 312 -2.41 -17.44 10.46
C LEU A 312 -2.51 -18.12 11.83
N GLY A 313 -3.35 -17.55 12.70
CA GLY A 313 -3.76 -18.21 13.95
C GLY A 313 -4.57 -19.48 13.70
N GLN A 314 -4.70 -20.31 14.71
CA GLN A 314 -5.48 -21.58 14.64
C GLN A 314 -6.94 -21.33 14.22
N THR A 315 -7.60 -20.35 14.85
CA THR A 315 -8.99 -19.97 14.54
C THR A 315 -9.16 -19.53 13.09
N ASP A 316 -8.22 -18.72 12.56
CA ASP A 316 -8.23 -18.28 11.16
C ASP A 316 -8.08 -19.46 10.20
N LYS A 317 -7.15 -20.38 10.49
CA LYS A 317 -6.95 -21.61 9.70
C LYS A 317 -8.22 -22.47 9.67
N ALA A 318 -8.83 -22.68 10.83
CA ALA A 318 -10.08 -23.44 10.94
C ALA A 318 -11.22 -22.76 10.16
N THR A 319 -11.33 -21.43 10.26
CA THR A 319 -12.34 -20.65 9.51
C THR A 319 -12.12 -20.79 8.00
N LEU A 320 -10.88 -20.66 7.50
CA LEU A 320 -10.61 -20.80 6.07
C LEU A 320 -10.82 -22.24 5.57
N ALA A 321 -10.54 -23.26 6.39
CA ALA A 321 -10.84 -24.64 6.07
C ALA A 321 -12.37 -24.86 5.91
N MET A 322 -13.16 -24.27 6.80
CA MET A 322 -14.63 -24.28 6.71
C MET A 322 -15.11 -23.57 5.44
N VAL A 323 -14.59 -22.36 5.15
CA VAL A 323 -14.94 -21.61 3.93
C VAL A 323 -14.65 -22.45 2.70
N LYS A 324 -13.46 -23.04 2.60
CA LYS A 324 -13.05 -23.86 1.45
C LYS A 324 -13.96 -25.08 1.24
N ARG A 325 -14.42 -25.69 2.34
CA ARG A 325 -15.29 -26.88 2.28
C ARG A 325 -16.73 -26.53 1.95
N ASP A 326 -17.30 -25.50 2.60
CA ASP A 326 -18.74 -25.33 2.70
C ASP A 326 -19.28 -24.17 1.85
N VAL A 327 -18.48 -23.16 1.52
CA VAL A 327 -18.96 -21.88 0.97
C VAL A 327 -19.81 -22.01 -0.32
N ALA A 328 -19.55 -23.02 -1.14
CA ALA A 328 -20.25 -23.22 -2.40
C ALA A 328 -21.58 -23.99 -2.26
N THR A 329 -21.75 -24.72 -1.17
CA THR A 329 -22.85 -25.72 -1.00
C THR A 329 -23.86 -25.35 0.07
N VAL A 330 -23.52 -24.45 1.00
CA VAL A 330 -24.43 -24.01 2.05
C VAL A 330 -25.35 -22.88 1.59
N PRO A 331 -26.51 -22.67 2.24
CA PRO A 331 -27.41 -21.58 1.93
C PRO A 331 -26.73 -20.19 2.08
N ASN A 332 -27.24 -19.18 1.36
CA ASN A 332 -26.76 -17.80 1.37
C ASN A 332 -26.61 -17.24 2.79
N SER A 333 -27.56 -17.56 3.68
CA SER A 333 -27.57 -17.12 5.09
C SER A 333 -26.34 -17.58 5.88
N LEU A 334 -25.71 -18.68 5.48
CA LEU A 334 -24.45 -19.21 6.07
C LEU A 334 -23.23 -18.85 5.24
N ALA A 335 -23.30 -18.92 3.92
CA ALA A 335 -22.18 -18.65 3.02
C ALA A 335 -21.69 -17.20 3.11
N ILE A 336 -22.59 -16.22 3.10
CA ILE A 336 -22.23 -14.79 3.13
C ILE A 336 -21.48 -14.41 4.42
N PRO A 337 -21.89 -14.82 5.62
CA PRO A 337 -21.11 -14.65 6.83
C PRO A 337 -19.71 -15.30 6.77
N LEU A 338 -19.59 -16.49 6.18
CA LEU A 338 -18.30 -17.16 5.98
C LEU A 338 -17.38 -16.36 5.06
N ILE A 339 -17.90 -15.85 3.94
CA ILE A 339 -17.16 -14.96 3.03
C ILE A 339 -16.70 -13.70 3.76
N LYS A 340 -17.54 -13.08 4.57
CA LYS A 340 -17.16 -11.90 5.39
C LYS A 340 -16.05 -12.22 6.39
N LYS A 341 -16.08 -13.39 7.02
CA LYS A 341 -15.00 -13.85 7.91
C LYS A 341 -13.70 -14.05 7.13
N ALA A 342 -13.74 -14.72 5.96
CA ALA A 342 -12.57 -14.86 5.10
C ALA A 342 -12.01 -13.50 4.63
N ALA A 343 -12.87 -12.55 4.30
CA ALA A 343 -12.47 -11.20 3.93
C ALA A 343 -11.72 -10.47 5.06
N ARG A 344 -12.14 -10.63 6.31
CA ARG A 344 -11.40 -10.09 7.47
C ARG A 344 -10.02 -10.72 7.60
N ILE A 345 -9.95 -12.05 7.46
CA ILE A 345 -8.66 -12.75 7.51
C ILE A 345 -7.75 -12.22 6.41
N GLY A 346 -8.26 -12.11 5.18
CA GLY A 346 -7.54 -11.52 4.06
C GLY A 346 -6.31 -12.29 3.62
N GLY A 347 -5.62 -11.75 2.62
CA GLY A 347 -4.40 -12.32 2.09
C GLY A 347 -4.61 -13.56 1.21
N ARG A 348 -3.50 -14.16 0.77
CA ARG A 348 -3.48 -15.25 -0.21
C ARG A 348 -4.32 -16.45 0.20
N GLN A 349 -4.19 -16.90 1.44
CA GLN A 349 -4.90 -18.10 1.92
C GLN A 349 -6.42 -17.92 1.96
N ALA A 350 -6.89 -16.71 2.30
CA ALA A 350 -8.31 -16.39 2.24
C ALA A 350 -8.81 -16.39 0.79
N GLY A 351 -8.02 -15.86 -0.15
CA GLY A 351 -8.33 -15.91 -1.58
C GLY A 351 -8.45 -17.33 -2.10
N GLU A 352 -7.51 -18.20 -1.75
CA GLU A 352 -7.52 -19.62 -2.12
C GLU A 352 -8.75 -20.36 -1.57
N ALA A 353 -9.20 -20.02 -0.36
CA ALA A 353 -10.44 -20.58 0.18
C ALA A 353 -11.69 -20.05 -0.53
N LEU A 354 -11.72 -18.76 -0.86
CA LEU A 354 -12.87 -18.10 -1.50
C LEU A 354 -13.07 -18.48 -2.96
N ILE A 355 -12.04 -18.99 -3.65
CA ILE A 355 -12.17 -19.49 -5.03
C ILE A 355 -13.34 -20.47 -5.15
N LYS A 356 -13.59 -21.28 -4.14
CA LYS A 356 -14.70 -22.22 -4.11
C LYS A 356 -16.09 -21.58 -4.17
N ALA A 357 -16.23 -20.33 -3.73
CA ALA A 357 -17.49 -19.61 -3.83
C ALA A 357 -17.94 -19.33 -5.28
N PHE A 358 -17.00 -19.32 -6.24
CA PHE A 358 -17.32 -19.16 -7.66
C PHE A 358 -18.01 -20.40 -8.25
N ASP A 359 -17.87 -21.56 -7.62
CA ASP A 359 -18.50 -22.81 -8.03
C ASP A 359 -19.95 -22.93 -7.51
N SER A 360 -20.41 -21.98 -6.67
CA SER A 360 -21.76 -21.97 -6.13
C SER A 360 -22.82 -21.79 -7.23
N SER A 361 -23.94 -22.49 -7.12
CA SER A 361 -25.12 -22.26 -7.96
C SER A 361 -25.81 -20.91 -7.69
N HIS A 362 -25.59 -20.33 -6.50
CA HIS A 362 -26.22 -19.08 -6.07
C HIS A 362 -25.43 -17.84 -6.51
N ALA A 363 -26.05 -16.95 -7.28
CA ALA A 363 -25.46 -15.70 -7.76
C ALA A 363 -24.99 -14.80 -6.62
N ASP A 364 -25.73 -14.72 -5.51
CA ASP A 364 -25.40 -13.91 -4.35
C ASP A 364 -24.10 -14.35 -3.66
N ILE A 365 -23.83 -15.64 -3.62
CA ILE A 365 -22.58 -16.19 -3.07
C ILE A 365 -21.41 -15.79 -3.96
N ARG A 366 -21.55 -15.95 -5.29
CA ARG A 366 -20.54 -15.52 -6.25
C ARG A 366 -20.29 -14.01 -6.18
N ALA A 367 -21.38 -13.22 -6.09
CA ALA A 367 -21.31 -11.77 -5.94
C ALA A 367 -20.60 -11.37 -4.65
N ALA A 368 -20.91 -12.00 -3.53
CA ALA A 368 -20.27 -11.73 -2.24
C ALA A 368 -18.76 -12.05 -2.29
N ALA A 369 -18.37 -13.15 -2.91
CA ALA A 369 -16.97 -13.52 -3.09
C ALA A 369 -16.22 -12.48 -3.93
N VAL A 370 -16.76 -12.07 -5.08
CA VAL A 370 -16.16 -11.04 -5.93
C VAL A 370 -16.04 -9.71 -5.19
N THR A 371 -17.15 -9.25 -4.59
CA THR A 371 -17.19 -7.93 -3.93
C THR A 371 -16.32 -7.84 -2.69
N SER A 372 -16.04 -8.98 -2.03
CA SER A 372 -15.07 -9.02 -0.94
C SER A 372 -13.67 -8.56 -1.38
N GLY A 373 -13.32 -8.74 -2.66
CA GLY A 373 -12.09 -8.25 -3.26
C GLY A 373 -11.96 -6.73 -3.30
N TYR A 374 -13.05 -5.97 -3.10
CA TYR A 374 -12.95 -4.51 -3.01
C TYR A 374 -12.20 -4.02 -1.76
N SER A 375 -12.24 -4.77 -0.69
CA SER A 375 -11.66 -4.41 0.59
C SER A 375 -10.46 -5.28 0.98
N THR A 376 -10.09 -6.25 0.15
CA THR A 376 -9.03 -7.21 0.48
C THR A 376 -8.27 -7.64 -0.77
N SER A 377 -6.95 -7.72 -0.67
CA SER A 377 -6.08 -8.27 -1.71
C SER A 377 -5.84 -9.75 -1.45
N TYR A 378 -6.26 -10.59 -2.38
CA TYR A 378 -6.25 -12.05 -2.20
C TYR A 378 -5.13 -12.80 -2.91
N GLY A 379 -4.33 -12.13 -3.71
CA GLY A 379 -3.21 -12.77 -4.40
C GLY A 379 -3.56 -13.47 -5.73
N PRO A 380 -2.56 -14.12 -6.37
CA PRO A 380 -2.64 -14.49 -7.79
C PRO A 380 -3.75 -15.47 -8.15
N ALA A 381 -3.99 -16.49 -7.32
CA ALA A 381 -4.99 -17.51 -7.63
C ALA A 381 -6.42 -16.93 -7.71
N PHE A 382 -6.79 -16.07 -6.75
CA PHE A 382 -8.08 -15.39 -6.78
C PHE A 382 -8.17 -14.40 -7.96
N THR A 383 -7.08 -13.71 -8.26
CA THR A 383 -6.99 -12.79 -9.39
C THR A 383 -7.18 -13.53 -10.73
N ALA A 384 -6.56 -14.70 -10.89
CA ALA A 384 -6.75 -15.55 -12.07
C ALA A 384 -8.21 -16.00 -12.21
N LYS A 385 -8.85 -16.41 -11.10
CA LYS A 385 -10.26 -16.85 -11.08
C LYS A 385 -11.21 -15.72 -11.47
N LEU A 386 -10.94 -14.47 -11.07
CA LEU A 386 -11.71 -13.30 -11.56
C LEU A 386 -11.61 -13.16 -13.08
N GLY A 387 -10.41 -13.35 -13.65
CA GLY A 387 -10.19 -13.30 -15.09
C GLY A 387 -10.95 -14.39 -15.85
N GLU A 388 -10.94 -15.62 -15.33
CA GLU A 388 -11.74 -16.74 -15.88
C GLU A 388 -13.23 -16.41 -15.86
N PHE A 389 -13.72 -15.90 -14.72
CA PHE A 389 -15.11 -15.54 -14.53
C PHE A 389 -15.59 -14.44 -15.48
N ILE A 390 -14.73 -13.44 -15.77
CA ILE A 390 -15.06 -12.39 -16.75
C ILE A 390 -15.16 -12.96 -18.17
N ARG A 391 -14.31 -13.94 -18.50
CA ARG A 391 -14.28 -14.58 -19.84
C ARG A 391 -15.35 -15.66 -20.03
N ASP A 392 -16.12 -15.99 -19.01
CA ASP A 392 -17.21 -16.95 -19.14
C ASP A 392 -18.14 -16.50 -20.28
N LYS A 393 -18.37 -17.39 -21.24
CA LYS A 393 -19.12 -17.08 -22.48
C LYS A 393 -20.64 -17.09 -22.29
N ASP A 394 -21.14 -17.55 -21.15
CA ASP A 394 -22.57 -17.47 -20.89
C ASP A 394 -23.00 -16.01 -20.67
N PRO A 395 -23.65 -15.37 -21.67
CA PRO A 395 -23.96 -13.94 -21.61
C PRO A 395 -25.04 -13.62 -20.57
N LYS A 396 -25.80 -14.59 -20.13
CA LYS A 396 -26.88 -14.42 -19.16
C LYS A 396 -26.42 -14.66 -17.73
N LYS A 397 -25.27 -15.30 -17.56
CA LYS A 397 -24.80 -15.70 -16.25
C LYS A 397 -24.10 -14.53 -15.56
N ASP A 398 -24.71 -14.05 -14.50
CA ASP A 398 -24.09 -13.16 -13.52
C ASP A 398 -23.45 -11.87 -14.11
N GLN A 399 -24.09 -11.23 -15.09
CA GLN A 399 -23.53 -10.04 -15.75
C GLN A 399 -23.06 -8.99 -14.74
N ASN A 400 -23.85 -8.69 -13.70
CA ASN A 400 -23.46 -7.72 -12.66
C ASN A 400 -22.26 -8.19 -11.84
N VAL A 401 -22.15 -9.49 -11.59
CA VAL A 401 -21.00 -10.07 -10.87
C VAL A 401 -19.74 -9.96 -11.72
N ARG A 402 -19.84 -10.22 -13.04
CA ARG A 402 -18.75 -10.04 -14.00
C ARG A 402 -18.29 -8.58 -14.06
N PHE A 403 -19.21 -7.61 -14.01
CA PHE A 403 -18.88 -6.19 -13.94
C PHE A 403 -18.08 -5.87 -12.67
N ASN A 404 -18.53 -6.36 -11.53
CA ASN A 404 -17.79 -6.21 -10.28
C ASN A 404 -16.39 -6.84 -10.36
N ALA A 405 -16.25 -7.99 -11.00
CA ALA A 405 -14.94 -8.63 -11.19
C ALA A 405 -13.98 -7.74 -12.03
N CYS A 406 -14.46 -7.09 -13.08
CA CYS A 406 -13.67 -6.11 -13.83
C CYS A 406 -13.14 -4.99 -12.90
N HIS A 407 -13.99 -4.45 -12.04
CA HIS A 407 -13.61 -3.37 -11.13
C HIS A 407 -12.67 -3.83 -10.01
N VAL A 408 -12.83 -5.06 -9.50
CA VAL A 408 -11.88 -5.63 -8.54
C VAL A 408 -10.52 -5.82 -9.17
N LEU A 409 -10.46 -6.35 -10.40
CA LEU A 409 -9.20 -6.44 -11.16
C LEU A 409 -8.58 -5.06 -11.39
N GLY A 410 -9.38 -4.06 -11.75
CA GLY A 410 -8.94 -2.68 -11.87
C GLY A 410 -8.28 -2.17 -10.60
N ARG A 411 -8.87 -2.42 -9.44
CA ARG A 411 -8.31 -2.06 -8.14
C ARG A 411 -6.99 -2.78 -7.86
N TYR A 412 -6.93 -4.08 -8.13
CA TYR A 412 -5.71 -4.86 -7.94
C TYR A 412 -4.59 -4.39 -8.88
N ALA A 413 -4.90 -4.04 -10.11
CA ALA A 413 -3.96 -3.44 -11.05
C ALA A 413 -3.46 -2.08 -10.55
N LYS A 414 -4.34 -1.25 -9.99
CA LYS A 414 -3.96 0.03 -9.35
C LYS A 414 -2.98 -0.19 -8.20
N TRP A 415 -3.14 -1.26 -7.45
CA TRP A 415 -2.23 -1.66 -6.37
C TRP A 415 -1.03 -2.47 -6.85
N ARG A 416 -0.69 -2.34 -8.13
CA ARG A 416 0.49 -2.97 -8.75
C ARG A 416 0.55 -4.49 -8.65
N GLN A 417 -0.59 -5.14 -8.65
CA GLN A 417 -0.65 -6.58 -8.88
C GLN A 417 -0.51 -6.85 -10.38
N LEU A 418 0.68 -7.26 -10.79
CA LEU A 418 1.03 -7.43 -12.21
C LEU A 418 0.13 -8.45 -12.92
N ASP A 419 -0.30 -9.49 -12.21
CA ASP A 419 -1.23 -10.48 -12.75
C ASP A 419 -2.58 -9.87 -13.09
N ALA A 420 -3.10 -9.02 -12.19
CA ALA A 420 -4.36 -8.31 -12.43
C ALA A 420 -4.23 -7.33 -13.60
N GLN A 421 -3.10 -6.64 -13.68
CA GLN A 421 -2.78 -5.72 -14.78
C GLN A 421 -2.74 -6.47 -16.12
N LYS A 422 -2.06 -7.62 -16.16
CA LYS A 422 -1.99 -8.46 -17.35
C LYS A 422 -3.37 -8.98 -17.76
N ILE A 423 -4.13 -9.54 -16.82
CA ILE A 423 -5.47 -10.06 -17.10
C ILE A 423 -6.38 -8.95 -17.65
N LEU A 424 -6.35 -7.77 -17.03
CA LEU A 424 -7.18 -6.64 -17.43
C LEU A 424 -6.88 -6.19 -18.86
N THR A 425 -5.59 -6.01 -19.20
CA THR A 425 -5.16 -5.57 -20.53
C THR A 425 -5.38 -6.62 -21.61
N ASP A 426 -5.17 -7.89 -21.32
CA ASP A 426 -5.34 -8.96 -22.30
C ASP A 426 -6.84 -9.23 -22.53
N THR A 427 -7.66 -9.18 -21.46
CA THR A 427 -9.09 -9.48 -21.55
C THR A 427 -9.87 -8.40 -22.29
N VAL A 428 -9.48 -7.11 -22.17
CA VAL A 428 -10.18 -6.02 -22.88
C VAL A 428 -10.03 -6.11 -24.40
N LEU A 429 -8.98 -6.77 -24.88
CA LEU A 429 -8.73 -6.98 -26.30
C LEU A 429 -9.49 -8.17 -26.88
N ASP A 430 -10.13 -9.00 -26.05
CA ASP A 430 -10.90 -10.14 -26.50
C ASP A 430 -12.23 -9.70 -27.15
N THR A 431 -12.27 -9.74 -28.48
CA THR A 431 -13.44 -9.34 -29.27
C THR A 431 -14.62 -10.31 -29.16
N SER A 432 -14.42 -11.51 -28.58
CA SER A 432 -15.52 -12.45 -28.32
C SER A 432 -16.37 -12.05 -27.12
N LEU A 433 -15.89 -11.16 -26.28
CA LEU A 433 -16.64 -10.62 -25.14
C LEU A 433 -17.67 -9.58 -25.60
N SER A 434 -18.80 -9.54 -24.89
CA SER A 434 -19.83 -8.54 -25.18
C SER A 434 -19.29 -7.12 -25.02
N ARG A 435 -19.85 -6.18 -25.82
CA ARG A 435 -19.55 -4.75 -25.71
C ARG A 435 -19.64 -4.24 -24.27
N HIS A 436 -20.64 -4.66 -23.52
CA HIS A 436 -20.85 -4.23 -22.13
C HIS A 436 -19.69 -4.64 -21.20
N ILE A 437 -19.24 -5.87 -21.29
CA ILE A 437 -18.07 -6.34 -20.52
C ILE A 437 -16.81 -5.54 -20.90
N ARG A 438 -16.60 -5.32 -22.18
CA ARG A 438 -15.44 -4.56 -22.67
C ARG A 438 -15.48 -3.11 -22.23
N PHE A 439 -16.66 -2.48 -22.15
CA PHE A 439 -16.82 -1.16 -21.56
C PHE A 439 -16.47 -1.15 -20.07
N GLN A 440 -16.87 -2.17 -19.32
CA GLN A 440 -16.50 -2.26 -17.90
C GLN A 440 -14.99 -2.45 -17.71
N LEU A 441 -14.34 -3.21 -18.58
CA LEU A 441 -12.89 -3.35 -18.58
C LEU A 441 -12.19 -2.02 -18.91
N ILE A 442 -12.64 -1.27 -19.92
CA ILE A 442 -12.10 0.06 -20.23
C ILE A 442 -12.35 1.02 -19.06
N THR A 443 -13.53 0.98 -18.45
CA THR A 443 -13.84 1.77 -17.24
C THR A 443 -12.93 1.40 -16.07
N ALA A 444 -12.69 0.12 -15.85
CA ALA A 444 -11.78 -0.36 -14.82
C ALA A 444 -10.35 0.12 -15.08
N ILE A 445 -9.87 0.05 -16.32
CA ILE A 445 -8.58 0.59 -16.75
C ILE A 445 -8.53 2.10 -16.48
N SER A 446 -9.51 2.86 -16.92
CA SER A 446 -9.52 4.31 -16.79
C SER A 446 -9.50 4.78 -15.33
N ARG A 447 -10.29 4.13 -14.46
CA ARG A 447 -10.34 4.44 -13.02
C ARG A 447 -9.07 4.00 -12.30
N THR A 448 -8.55 2.85 -12.67
CA THR A 448 -7.32 2.30 -12.10
C THR A 448 -6.15 3.25 -12.30
N TYR A 449 -6.03 3.79 -13.50
CA TYR A 449 -4.95 4.69 -13.88
C TYR A 449 -5.37 6.17 -13.83
N GLU A 450 -6.54 6.45 -13.24
CA GLU A 450 -7.06 7.82 -13.08
C GLU A 450 -7.11 8.63 -14.37
N LEU A 451 -7.21 7.94 -15.50
CA LEU A 451 -7.30 8.55 -16.84
C LEU A 451 -8.57 9.39 -17.03
N MET A 452 -9.48 9.36 -16.07
CA MET A 452 -10.67 10.21 -16.04
C MET A 452 -10.40 11.62 -15.48
N ILE A 453 -9.22 11.83 -14.88
CA ILE A 453 -8.81 13.14 -14.36
C ILE A 453 -8.04 13.86 -15.48
N PRO A 454 -8.52 15.02 -15.97
CA PRO A 454 -7.81 15.76 -17.00
C PRO A 454 -6.36 16.08 -16.62
N GLY A 455 -5.43 15.89 -17.55
CA GLY A 455 -4.01 16.15 -17.34
C GLY A 455 -3.27 15.15 -16.48
N ASN A 456 -3.94 14.15 -15.96
CA ASN A 456 -3.33 13.13 -15.16
C ASN A 456 -2.89 11.94 -16.02
N MET A 457 -1.82 12.15 -16.79
CA MET A 457 -1.20 11.08 -17.56
C MET A 457 -0.52 10.10 -16.63
N TYR A 458 -1.04 8.90 -16.57
CA TYR A 458 -0.31 7.75 -16.08
C TYR A 458 0.45 7.13 -17.23
N ASP A 459 1.71 7.16 -17.06
CA ASP A 459 2.73 6.66 -17.95
C ASP A 459 2.82 5.14 -17.95
N ASP A 460 1.75 4.40 -17.93
CA ASP A 460 1.83 2.98 -18.21
C ASP A 460 1.73 2.75 -19.71
N ARG A 461 2.89 2.61 -20.35
CA ARG A 461 2.97 2.39 -21.80
C ARG A 461 2.10 1.20 -22.24
N LYS A 462 2.06 0.13 -21.45
CA LYS A 462 1.24 -1.04 -21.76
C LYS A 462 -0.24 -0.68 -21.81
N ILE A 463 -0.70 0.14 -20.86
CA ILE A 463 -2.09 0.60 -20.82
C ILE A 463 -2.40 1.52 -22.00
N ILE A 464 -1.54 2.50 -22.25
CA ILE A 464 -1.70 3.41 -23.39
C ILE A 464 -1.76 2.64 -24.70
N LEU A 465 -0.79 1.75 -24.94
CA LEU A 465 -0.77 0.91 -26.14
C LEU A 465 -1.98 -0.05 -26.22
N THR A 466 -2.49 -0.54 -25.10
CA THR A 466 -3.72 -1.33 -25.08
C THR A 466 -4.92 -0.49 -25.52
N LEU A 467 -5.06 0.73 -25.00
CA LEU A 467 -6.13 1.64 -25.42
C LEU A 467 -5.98 2.06 -26.89
N VAL A 468 -4.75 2.28 -27.37
CA VAL A 468 -4.49 2.58 -28.79
C VAL A 468 -4.88 1.40 -29.69
N LYS A 469 -4.61 0.16 -29.29
CA LYS A 469 -5.09 -1.03 -30.03
C LYS A 469 -6.61 -1.07 -30.14
N LEU A 470 -7.34 -0.65 -29.11
CA LEU A 470 -8.80 -0.58 -29.12
C LEU A 470 -9.37 0.48 -30.08
N LEU A 471 -8.55 1.39 -30.57
CA LEU A 471 -8.96 2.33 -31.63
C LEU A 471 -9.25 1.64 -32.97
N ASP A 472 -8.72 0.45 -33.20
CA ASP A 472 -9.04 -0.39 -34.37
C ASP A 472 -10.03 -1.51 -34.07
N ASP A 473 -10.70 -1.46 -32.95
CA ASP A 473 -11.68 -2.47 -32.57
C ASP A 473 -12.81 -2.60 -33.62
N PRO A 474 -13.33 -3.80 -33.87
CA PRO A 474 -14.48 -3.97 -34.76
C PRO A 474 -15.72 -3.20 -34.30
N ASP A 475 -15.91 -3.06 -32.99
CA ASP A 475 -17.03 -2.33 -32.40
C ASP A 475 -16.77 -0.81 -32.33
N GLY A 476 -17.61 -0.03 -33.00
CA GLY A 476 -17.49 1.44 -33.04
C GLY A 476 -17.62 2.10 -31.66
N GLY A 477 -18.44 1.55 -30.79
CA GLY A 477 -18.61 2.04 -29.43
C GLY A 477 -17.35 1.83 -28.58
N VAL A 478 -16.72 0.65 -28.71
CA VAL A 478 -15.44 0.34 -28.03
C VAL A 478 -14.35 1.29 -28.53
N ARG A 479 -14.24 1.50 -29.84
CA ARG A 479 -13.30 2.49 -30.40
C ARG A 479 -13.51 3.89 -29.82
N GLY A 480 -14.77 4.34 -29.83
CA GLY A 480 -15.13 5.68 -29.33
C GLY A 480 -14.80 5.85 -27.85
N TYR A 481 -15.11 4.83 -27.04
CA TYR A 481 -14.86 4.90 -25.61
C TYR A 481 -13.35 4.87 -25.27
N ALA A 482 -12.59 4.02 -25.92
CA ALA A 482 -11.13 3.99 -25.78
C ALA A 482 -10.50 5.36 -26.13
N HIS A 483 -10.97 5.99 -27.22
CA HIS A 483 -10.51 7.32 -27.63
C HIS A 483 -10.83 8.40 -26.60
N ILE A 484 -12.05 8.38 -26.02
CA ILE A 484 -12.43 9.33 -24.96
C ILE A 484 -11.47 9.22 -23.78
N ILE A 485 -11.14 7.99 -23.36
CA ILE A 485 -10.22 7.77 -22.24
C ILE A 485 -8.80 8.24 -22.57
N LEU A 486 -8.27 7.89 -23.74
CA LEU A 486 -6.97 8.37 -24.20
C LEU A 486 -6.91 9.90 -24.21
N LYS A 487 -7.92 10.55 -24.81
CA LYS A 487 -7.98 12.01 -24.89
C LYS A 487 -8.00 12.67 -23.52
N LYS A 488 -8.77 12.15 -22.57
CA LYS A 488 -8.83 12.67 -21.20
C LYS A 488 -7.52 12.48 -20.45
N GLY A 489 -6.99 11.27 -20.49
CA GLY A 489 -5.76 10.93 -19.77
C GLY A 489 -4.53 11.71 -20.26
N THR A 490 -4.55 12.17 -21.51
CA THR A 490 -3.47 12.95 -22.13
C THR A 490 -3.72 14.46 -22.16
N ASP A 491 -4.78 14.94 -21.49
CA ASP A 491 -5.19 16.36 -21.48
C ASP A 491 -5.27 16.99 -22.89
N GLY A 492 -5.78 16.22 -23.83
CA GLY A 492 -5.89 16.64 -25.22
C GLY A 492 -4.57 16.71 -26.00
N VAL A 493 -3.42 16.39 -25.36
CA VAL A 493 -2.21 16.03 -26.07
C VAL A 493 -2.57 14.82 -26.91
N GLY A 494 -2.49 14.88 -28.20
CA GLY A 494 -2.93 13.75 -29.01
C GLY A 494 -4.30 13.95 -29.65
N LYS A 495 -4.59 15.16 -30.08
CA LYS A 495 -5.62 15.38 -31.08
C LYS A 495 -5.14 14.85 -32.44
N PHE A 496 -4.82 13.55 -32.49
CA PHE A 496 -4.25 12.92 -33.68
C PHE A 496 -5.30 12.68 -34.77
N GLY A 497 -6.42 13.42 -34.75
CA GLY A 497 -7.45 13.35 -35.77
C GLY A 497 -8.26 12.05 -35.79
N PHE A 498 -8.24 11.28 -34.68
CA PHE A 498 -9.02 10.05 -34.59
C PHE A 498 -10.53 10.36 -34.47
N ASN A 499 -11.32 9.65 -35.28
CA ASN A 499 -12.76 9.57 -35.13
C ASN A 499 -13.20 8.12 -35.33
N ALA A 500 -13.97 7.60 -34.38
CA ALA A 500 -14.43 6.21 -34.38
C ALA A 500 -15.30 5.85 -35.59
N GLY A 501 -15.96 6.86 -36.19
CA GLY A 501 -16.82 6.73 -37.38
C GLY A 501 -16.09 6.85 -38.73
N HIS A 502 -14.81 7.28 -38.74
CA HIS A 502 -14.03 7.37 -39.98
C HIS A 502 -13.84 6.00 -40.66
N ASN A 503 -13.55 6.04 -41.96
CA ASN A 503 -13.16 4.84 -42.69
C ASN A 503 -11.88 4.21 -42.07
N LYS A 504 -11.57 2.98 -42.48
CA LYS A 504 -10.44 2.22 -41.92
C LYS A 504 -9.10 2.92 -42.16
N THR A 505 -8.91 3.52 -43.33
CA THR A 505 -7.65 4.18 -43.73
C THR A 505 -7.35 5.37 -42.84
N ASP A 506 -8.34 6.23 -42.62
CA ASP A 506 -8.20 7.45 -41.80
C ASP A 506 -7.96 7.06 -40.32
N ARG A 507 -8.68 6.04 -39.84
CA ARG A 507 -8.44 5.53 -38.49
C ARG A 507 -7.02 5.01 -38.34
N GLN A 508 -6.51 4.23 -39.28
CA GLN A 508 -5.15 3.69 -39.24
C GLN A 508 -4.09 4.80 -39.26
N ALA A 509 -4.33 5.88 -40.03
CA ALA A 509 -3.42 7.03 -39.99
C ALA A 509 -3.36 7.70 -38.62
N ALA A 510 -4.53 7.86 -37.96
CA ALA A 510 -4.59 8.40 -36.61
C ALA A 510 -3.94 7.45 -35.57
N ILE A 511 -4.16 6.14 -35.70
CA ILE A 511 -3.56 5.12 -34.83
C ILE A 511 -2.03 5.12 -34.95
N ARG A 512 -1.49 5.26 -36.15
CA ARG A 512 -0.04 5.40 -36.34
C ARG A 512 0.50 6.60 -35.58
N ARG A 513 -0.14 7.77 -35.67
CA ARG A 513 0.27 8.95 -34.89
C ARG A 513 0.22 8.73 -33.37
N TRP A 514 -0.78 7.99 -32.87
CA TRP A 514 -0.84 7.60 -31.46
C TRP A 514 0.32 6.68 -31.07
N ASN A 515 0.65 5.69 -31.89
CA ASN A 515 1.77 4.78 -31.65
C ASN A 515 3.12 5.52 -31.70
N ASP A 516 3.31 6.40 -32.69
CA ASP A 516 4.53 7.20 -32.84
C ASP A 516 4.72 8.12 -31.61
N TRP A 517 3.64 8.75 -31.16
CA TRP A 517 3.66 9.54 -29.95
C TRP A 517 4.05 8.69 -28.72
N ALA A 518 3.43 7.54 -28.54
CA ALA A 518 3.73 6.66 -27.42
C ALA A 518 5.16 6.10 -27.48
N ALA A 519 5.71 5.91 -28.68
CA ALA A 519 7.09 5.47 -28.88
C ALA A 519 8.12 6.57 -28.61
N GLN A 520 7.77 7.81 -28.98
CA GLN A 520 8.63 8.99 -28.79
C GLN A 520 8.53 9.60 -27.40
N ALA A 521 7.53 9.23 -26.61
CA ALA A 521 7.42 9.68 -25.24
C ALA A 521 8.71 9.32 -24.48
N THR A 522 9.54 10.33 -24.28
CA THR A 522 10.84 10.22 -23.60
C THR A 522 10.71 9.89 -22.13
N THR A 523 9.53 10.02 -21.61
CA THR A 523 9.15 9.61 -20.28
C THR A 523 8.84 8.12 -20.31
N PRO A 524 9.50 7.31 -19.51
CA PRO A 524 9.08 5.92 -19.33
C PRO A 524 7.68 5.98 -18.77
N LEU A 525 6.75 5.59 -19.60
CA LEU A 525 5.38 5.35 -19.21
C LEU A 525 5.44 4.28 -18.12
N LEU A 526 4.75 4.50 -17.07
CA LEU A 526 4.89 3.95 -15.71
C LEU A 526 4.99 2.46 -15.49
N SER A 527 5.18 1.63 -16.48
CA SER A 527 5.45 0.22 -16.16
C SER A 527 6.53 0.05 -15.09
N ASP A 528 7.45 1.04 -14.99
CA ASP A 528 8.63 0.96 -14.15
C ASP A 528 8.78 2.10 -13.14
N ASN A 529 7.73 2.85 -12.91
CA ASN A 529 7.66 3.86 -11.86
C ASN A 529 8.57 5.03 -12.03
N PHE A 530 8.48 5.68 -13.13
CA PHE A 530 9.41 6.67 -13.30
C PHE A 530 8.93 7.96 -13.71
N ILE A 531 9.65 8.83 -13.39
CA ILE A 531 9.86 10.18 -13.84
C ILE A 531 8.84 10.55 -14.92
N LYS A 532 7.82 11.20 -14.49
CA LYS A 532 6.66 11.55 -15.29
C LYS A 532 6.97 12.58 -16.36
N LYS A 533 8.00 13.41 -16.12
CA LYS A 533 8.48 14.43 -17.07
C LYS A 533 9.97 14.26 -17.24
N PRO A 534 10.51 14.36 -18.45
CA PRO A 534 11.93 14.54 -18.59
C PRO A 534 12.31 15.76 -17.75
N LEU A 535 13.32 15.60 -16.98
CA LEU A 535 13.86 16.71 -16.23
C LEU A 535 14.41 17.71 -17.27
N LYS A 536 13.73 18.87 -17.34
CA LYS A 536 14.20 19.97 -18.17
C LYS A 536 15.54 20.50 -17.66
#